data_bee06fafc13abfd84d045ad02b2fda3f
#
_entry.id   bee06fafc13abfd84d045ad02b2fda3f
#
_cell.length_a   1.000
_cell.length_b   1.000
_cell.length_c   1.000
_cell.angle_alpha   90.00
_cell.angle_beta   90.00
_cell.angle_gamma   90.00
#
_symmetry.space_group_name_H-M   'P 1'
#
loop_
_entity.id
_entity.type
_entity.pdbx_description
1 polymer ?
#
loop_
_entity_poly.entity_id
_entity_poly.type
_entity_poly.pdbx_seq_one_letter_code
_entity_poly.pdbx_strand_id
1 'polypeptide(L)'
;RETHITALHAEVSPGGEQVDMQGEVRVRRPAVADDPALALDSETLTVWPDTHRAHTDSPVQLTRGSTRADAQGMRADNLFGTLELIGQVHVNMPRRQGSAS
;
A
#
# COMPACT_ATOMS: atom_id res chain seq x y z
N ARG A 1 -9.16 -7.49 11.67
CA ARG A 1 -8.89 -6.39 10.75
C ARG A 1 -8.75 -6.95 9.35
N GLU A 2 -9.48 -6.42 8.42
CA GLU A 2 -9.48 -6.94 7.07
C GLU A 2 -8.81 -5.97 6.12
N THR A 3 -8.00 -6.50 5.23
CA THR A 3 -7.41 -5.72 4.16
C THR A 3 -8.12 -6.08 2.87
N HIS A 4 -8.63 -5.06 2.19
CA HIS A 4 -9.33 -5.25 0.93
C HIS A 4 -8.46 -4.76 -0.21
N ILE A 5 -8.30 -5.59 -1.21
CA ILE A 5 -7.52 -5.25 -2.39
C ILE A 5 -8.40 -5.44 -3.61
N THR A 6 -8.49 -4.41 -4.45
CA THR A 6 -9.25 -4.48 -5.69
C THR A 6 -8.36 -4.07 -6.86
N ALA A 7 -8.67 -4.58 -8.04
CA ALA A 7 -7.95 -4.27 -9.26
C ALA A 7 -8.83 -4.58 -10.45
N LEU A 8 -8.48 -4.04 -11.61
CA LEU A 8 -9.22 -4.34 -12.84
C LEU A 8 -8.87 -5.72 -13.35
N HIS A 9 -7.63 -6.15 -13.19
CA HIS A 9 -7.18 -7.48 -13.61
C HIS A 9 -6.32 -8.09 -12.52
N ALA A 10 -6.40 -9.40 -12.41
CA ALA A 10 -5.55 -10.14 -11.49
C ALA A 10 -5.21 -11.48 -12.12
N GLU A 11 -3.94 -11.87 -12.04
CA GLU A 11 -3.47 -13.15 -12.51
C GLU A 11 -2.83 -13.89 -11.36
N VAL A 12 -3.19 -15.13 -11.21
CA VAL A 12 -2.65 -15.97 -10.14
C VAL A 12 -1.70 -16.99 -10.80
N SER A 13 -0.51 -17.12 -10.24
CA SER A 13 0.44 -18.09 -10.76
C SER A 13 -0.08 -19.52 -10.57
N PRO A 14 0.45 -20.50 -11.35
CA PRO A 14 -0.10 -21.87 -11.31
C PRO A 14 -0.18 -22.48 -9.91
N GLY A 15 0.72 -22.18 -9.04
CA GLY A 15 0.66 -22.73 -7.69
C GLY A 15 -0.05 -21.87 -6.69
N GLY A 16 -0.61 -20.72 -7.12
CA GLY A 16 -1.25 -19.81 -6.19
C GLY A 16 -0.26 -19.04 -5.33
N GLU A 17 1.01 -19.11 -5.68
CA GLU A 17 2.02 -18.50 -4.84
C GLU A 17 2.16 -17.00 -5.05
N GLN A 18 1.72 -16.51 -6.20
CA GLN A 18 1.87 -15.12 -6.57
C GLN A 18 0.62 -14.63 -7.26
N VAL A 19 0.19 -13.44 -6.91
CA VAL A 19 -0.94 -12.78 -7.56
C VAL A 19 -0.45 -11.47 -8.11
N ASP A 20 -0.58 -11.29 -9.44
CA ASP A 20 -0.22 -10.04 -10.09
C ASP A 20 -1.49 -9.29 -10.41
N MET A 21 -1.62 -8.08 -9.87
CA MET A 21 -2.78 -7.25 -10.09
C MET A 21 -2.42 -6.04 -10.94
N GLN A 22 -3.29 -5.67 -11.85
CA GLN A 22 -3.05 -4.58 -12.78
C GLN A 22 -4.30 -3.72 -12.94
N GLY A 23 -4.08 -2.44 -13.10
CA GLY A 23 -5.14 -1.48 -13.37
C GLY A 23 -5.88 -1.06 -12.12
N GLU A 24 -5.73 0.20 -11.73
CA GLU A 24 -6.43 0.77 -10.59
C GLU A 24 -6.40 -0.13 -9.36
N VAL A 25 -5.21 -0.58 -9.01
CA VAL A 25 -5.06 -1.39 -7.81
C VAL A 25 -5.28 -0.51 -6.60
N ARG A 26 -6.19 -0.93 -5.74
CA ARG A 26 -6.51 -0.18 -4.53
C ARG A 26 -6.47 -1.10 -3.33
N VAL A 27 -5.75 -0.67 -2.32
CA VAL A 27 -5.68 -1.39 -1.06
C VAL A 27 -6.32 -0.53 0.00
N ARG A 28 -7.24 -1.11 0.75
CA ARG A 28 -7.94 -0.40 1.83
C ARG A 28 -7.90 -1.24 3.08
N ARG A 29 -7.50 -0.63 4.16
CA ARG A 29 -7.41 -1.28 5.45
C ARG A 29 -8.05 -0.35 6.46
N PRO A 30 -9.12 -0.75 7.12
CA PRO A 30 -9.83 0.17 8.01
C PRO A 30 -9.02 0.49 9.26
N ALA A 31 -9.31 1.62 9.84
CA ALA A 31 -8.69 2.02 11.09
C ALA A 31 -9.18 1.11 12.22
N VAL A 32 -8.26 0.76 13.12
CA VAL A 32 -8.59 -0.06 14.26
C VAL A 32 -7.81 0.47 15.45
N ALA A 33 -8.50 0.76 16.53
CA ALA A 33 -7.87 1.23 17.76
C ALA A 33 -6.87 2.34 17.47
N ASP A 34 -5.59 2.10 17.69
CA ASP A 34 -4.57 3.12 17.51
C ASP A 34 -4.00 3.12 16.10
N ASP A 35 -4.39 2.20 15.23
CA ASP A 35 -3.87 2.14 13.88
C ASP A 35 -4.76 2.94 12.94
N PRO A 36 -4.23 3.93 12.25
CA PRO A 36 -5.04 4.68 11.30
C PRO A 36 -5.37 3.86 10.06
N ALA A 37 -6.36 4.30 9.33
CA ALA A 37 -6.73 3.65 8.10
C ALA A 37 -5.60 3.77 7.08
N LEU A 38 -5.45 2.74 6.27
CA LEU A 38 -4.44 2.70 5.22
C LEU A 38 -5.12 2.65 3.87
N ALA A 39 -4.67 3.47 2.95
CA ALA A 39 -5.12 3.43 1.56
C ALA A 39 -3.89 3.49 0.67
N LEU A 40 -3.82 2.58 -0.29
CA LEU A 40 -2.72 2.53 -1.23
C LEU A 40 -3.30 2.41 -2.62
N ASP A 41 -2.85 3.25 -3.53
CA ASP A 41 -3.28 3.21 -4.93
C ASP A 41 -2.06 3.04 -5.81
N SER A 42 -2.16 2.15 -6.78
CA SER A 42 -1.07 1.89 -7.71
C SER A 42 -1.66 1.31 -9.01
N GLU A 43 -0.88 1.31 -10.07
CA GLU A 43 -1.30 0.69 -11.32
C GLU A 43 -1.03 -0.81 -11.32
N THR A 44 -0.07 -1.26 -10.56
CA THR A 44 0.25 -2.69 -10.47
C THR A 44 0.59 -3.04 -9.04
N LEU A 45 0.41 -4.30 -8.72
CA LEU A 45 0.80 -4.80 -7.41
C LEU A 45 1.00 -6.31 -7.50
N THR A 46 2.09 -6.81 -6.97
CA THR A 46 2.34 -8.24 -6.88
C THR A 46 2.25 -8.64 -5.41
N VAL A 47 1.51 -9.69 -5.14
CA VAL A 47 1.29 -10.17 -3.77
C VAL A 47 1.72 -11.63 -3.69
N TRP A 48 2.42 -11.97 -2.61
CA TRP A 48 2.79 -13.34 -2.31
C TRP A 48 2.07 -13.74 -1.01
N PRO A 49 0.89 -14.35 -1.14
CA PRO A 49 0.08 -14.63 0.06
C PRO A 49 0.77 -15.52 1.08
N ASP A 50 1.56 -16.48 0.64
CA ASP A 50 2.22 -17.40 1.57
C ASP A 50 3.22 -16.71 2.47
N THR A 51 3.89 -15.68 1.98
CA THR A 51 4.88 -14.96 2.76
C THR A 51 4.37 -13.63 3.27
N HIS A 52 3.10 -13.31 2.97
CA HIS A 52 2.47 -12.06 3.38
C HIS A 52 3.25 -10.83 2.90
N ARG A 53 3.75 -10.90 1.69
CA ARG A 53 4.53 -9.81 1.10
C ARG A 53 3.82 -9.25 -0.12
N ALA A 54 4.10 -7.99 -0.40
CA ALA A 54 3.61 -7.33 -1.60
C ALA A 54 4.70 -6.40 -2.13
N HIS A 55 4.66 -6.15 -3.43
CA HIS A 55 5.67 -5.32 -4.08
C HIS A 55 5.09 -4.71 -5.34
N THR A 56 5.52 -3.52 -5.67
CA THR A 56 5.22 -2.91 -6.97
C THR A 56 6.38 -2.02 -7.40
N ASP A 57 6.61 -1.97 -8.72
CA ASP A 57 7.57 -1.06 -9.30
C ASP A 57 6.87 0.15 -9.91
N SER A 58 5.57 0.21 -9.83
CA SER A 58 4.80 1.34 -10.35
C SER A 58 4.69 2.44 -9.31
N PRO A 59 4.47 3.68 -9.75
CA PRO A 59 4.24 4.76 -8.79
C PRO A 59 3.07 4.45 -7.87
N VAL A 60 3.23 4.75 -6.60
CA VAL A 60 2.23 4.50 -5.59
C VAL A 60 1.85 5.76 -4.86
N GLN A 61 0.60 5.83 -4.43
CA GLN A 61 0.11 6.87 -3.55
C GLN A 61 -0.39 6.20 -2.29
N LEU A 62 0.22 6.53 -1.19
CA LEU A 62 -0.10 5.93 0.09
C LEU A 62 -0.72 6.99 0.99
N THR A 63 -1.82 6.65 1.64
CA THR A 63 -2.42 7.50 2.65
C THR A 63 -2.58 6.67 3.92
N ARG A 64 -2.06 7.18 5.02
CA ARG A 64 -2.21 6.51 6.30
C ARG A 64 -2.63 7.57 7.29
N GLY A 65 -3.89 7.52 7.72
CA GLY A 65 -4.45 8.59 8.52
C GLY A 65 -4.44 9.88 7.74
N SER A 66 -3.78 10.90 8.26
CA SER A 66 -3.65 12.17 7.56
C SER A 66 -2.33 12.31 6.83
N THR A 67 -1.49 11.32 6.84
CA THR A 67 -0.20 11.38 6.16
C THR A 67 -0.33 10.85 4.74
N ARG A 68 0.23 11.55 3.78
CA ARG A 68 0.27 11.13 2.39
C ARG A 68 1.69 10.93 1.96
N ALA A 69 1.92 9.92 1.16
CA ALA A 69 3.24 9.66 0.62
C ALA A 69 3.11 9.20 -0.81
N ASP A 70 4.03 9.65 -1.66
CA ASP A 70 4.12 9.21 -3.04
C ASP A 70 5.50 8.62 -3.23
N ALA A 71 5.58 7.55 -3.98
CA ALA A 71 6.86 6.91 -4.26
C ALA A 71 6.80 6.27 -5.64
N GLN A 72 7.95 5.84 -6.14
CA GLN A 72 8.02 5.20 -7.44
C GLN A 72 7.92 3.69 -7.35
N GLY A 73 7.92 3.14 -6.17
CA GLY A 73 7.74 1.73 -5.92
C GLY A 73 7.46 1.50 -4.46
N MET A 74 7.12 0.27 -4.10
CA MET A 74 6.77 -0.04 -2.74
C MET A 74 7.01 -1.53 -2.47
N ARG A 75 7.45 -1.81 -1.27
CA ARG A 75 7.58 -3.18 -0.77
C ARG A 75 6.89 -3.26 0.57
N ALA A 76 6.11 -4.28 0.78
CA ALA A 76 5.37 -4.45 2.02
C ALA A 76 5.62 -5.84 2.61
N ASP A 77 5.72 -5.90 3.92
CA ASP A 77 5.79 -7.14 4.66
C ASP A 77 4.62 -7.21 5.60
N ASN A 78 4.31 -8.41 6.07
CA ASN A 78 3.19 -8.66 6.97
C ASN A 78 1.89 -8.12 6.37
N LEU A 79 1.80 -8.20 5.05
CA LEU A 79 0.68 -7.74 4.24
C LEU A 79 0.26 -6.34 4.66
N PHE A 80 1.18 -5.41 4.44
CA PHE A 80 1.02 -3.99 4.72
C PHE A 80 1.16 -3.61 6.19
N GLY A 81 1.68 -4.50 7.01
CA GLY A 81 2.05 -4.11 8.36
C GLY A 81 3.33 -3.29 8.39
N THR A 82 4.24 -3.59 7.48
CA THR A 82 5.47 -2.83 7.29
C THR A 82 5.57 -2.42 5.84
N LEU A 83 5.82 -1.14 5.61
CA LEU A 83 5.89 -0.60 4.24
C LEU A 83 7.22 0.09 4.03
N GLU A 84 7.82 -0.17 2.87
CA GLU A 84 9.03 0.50 2.45
C GLU A 84 8.76 1.14 1.11
N LEU A 85 8.96 2.44 1.03
CA LEU A 85 8.77 3.19 -0.21
C LEU A 85 10.10 3.29 -0.93
N ILE A 86 10.08 3.11 -2.24
CA ILE A 86 11.29 2.99 -3.04
C ILE A 86 11.30 4.09 -4.10
N GLY A 87 12.49 4.61 -4.38
CA GLY A 87 12.68 5.63 -5.39
C GLY A 87 12.54 7.02 -4.81
N GLN A 88 12.04 7.95 -5.61
CA GLN A 88 11.82 9.31 -5.13
C GLN A 88 10.58 9.32 -4.27
N VAL A 89 10.75 9.52 -2.99
CA VAL A 89 9.65 9.47 -2.04
C VAL A 89 9.31 10.87 -1.58
N HIS A 90 8.04 11.23 -1.69
CA HIS A 90 7.53 12.49 -1.20
C HIS A 90 6.51 12.21 -0.11
N VAL A 91 6.76 12.71 1.08
CA VAL A 91 5.84 12.51 2.19
C VAL A 91 5.27 13.86 2.57
N ASN A 92 3.95 13.94 2.62
CA ASN A 92 3.27 15.16 3.00
C ASN A 92 2.50 14.89 4.29
N MET A 93 2.94 15.50 5.37
CA MET A 93 2.28 15.38 6.66
C MET A 93 1.66 16.71 7.00
N PRO A 94 0.36 16.74 7.28
CA PRO A 94 -0.26 18.02 7.65
C PRO A 94 0.32 18.54 8.94
N ARG A 95 0.53 19.85 9.00
CA ARG A 95 0.99 20.45 10.22
C ARG A 95 -0.12 20.52 11.21
N ARG A 96 0.18 20.20 12.46
CA ARG A 96 -0.79 20.38 13.47
C ARG A 96 -0.95 21.82 13.76
N GLN A 97 -2.16 22.23 13.89
CA GLN A 97 -2.48 23.58 14.24
C GLN A 97 -1.91 23.88 15.59
N GLY A 98 -1.21 24.94 15.73
CA GLY A 98 -0.64 25.29 17.00
C GLY A 98 0.68 24.65 17.27
N SER A 99 1.10 23.84 16.46
CA SER A 99 2.30 23.26 16.60
C SER A 99 3.33 24.23 16.23
N ALA A 100 3.64 24.89 16.91
CA ALA A 100 4.48 25.84 16.66
C ALA A 100 5.66 25.48 16.22
N SER A 101 5.54 24.96 16.12
CA SER A 101 6.66 24.71 15.91
C SER A 101 6.97 24.38 15.06
#